data_04c286f0b0299e4ebcbdff24b74b94e1
#
_entry.id   04c286f0b0299e4ebcbdff24b74b94e1
#
_cell.length_a   1.000
_cell.length_b   1.000
_cell.length_c   1.000
_cell.angle_alpha   90.00
_cell.angle_beta   90.00
_cell.angle_gamma   90.00
#
_symmetry.space_group_name_H-M   'P 1'
#
loop_
_entity.id
_entity.type
_entity.pdbx_description
1 polymer ?
#
loop_
_entity_poly.entity_id
_entity_poly.type
_entity_poly.pdbx_seq_one_letter_code
_entity_poly.pdbx_strand_id
1 'polypeptide(L)'
;MRRGDRGVSGYSVVSRALAVVAVTLVAACAEMPPPAPPAPPMADRVVVHKSTRTLNLLRDGKVLASFPVALGRDPVGPKQREGDGKTPEGVYRIDYKSMQSRYTRALHVSYPDDNDRARAQAMNVDPGGAIFVHGLPNEYGPVDPPPWSRDWTEGCVSVGNVAIVKIWDAVPDGTPIEITP
;
A
#
# COMPACT_ATOMS: atom_id res chain seq x y z
N MET A 1 98.80 49.64 -0.59
CA MET A 1 98.55 51.02 -1.07
C MET A 1 97.07 51.28 -1.16
N ARG A 2 96.62 52.19 -0.35
CA ARG A 2 95.41 53.09 -0.48
C ARG A 2 94.06 52.40 -0.63
N ARG A 3 93.25 52.64 0.42
CA ARG A 3 92.16 53.62 0.61
C ARG A 3 90.89 53.14 0.00
N GLY A 4 89.85 53.03 0.70
CA GLY A 4 88.95 53.93 1.45
C GLY A 4 87.64 53.82 0.70
N ASP A 5 86.53 53.91 1.10
CA ASP A 5 85.87 54.77 2.01
C ASP A 5 84.36 54.36 2.13
N ARG A 6 83.90 54.46 3.27
CA ARG A 6 82.55 54.96 3.72
C ARG A 6 81.38 54.77 2.79
N GLY A 7 80.37 54.18 3.33
CA GLY A 7 79.18 55.02 3.57
C GLY A 7 77.87 54.44 3.20
N VAL A 8 77.05 54.55 4.10
CA VAL A 8 75.69 54.98 4.19
C VAL A 8 74.64 53.87 4.35
N SER A 9 74.16 53.92 5.54
CA SER A 9 72.94 53.37 6.05
C SER A 9 71.74 53.64 5.14
N GLY A 10 71.04 52.60 4.76
CA GLY A 10 69.69 52.67 4.14
C GLY A 10 68.73 51.90 4.96
N TYR A 11 67.96 52.58 5.77
CA TYR A 11 66.81 51.99 6.46
C TYR A 11 65.76 51.58 5.46
N SER A 12 65.60 50.26 5.30
CA SER A 12 64.46 49.76 4.52
C SER A 12 63.21 49.65 5.41
N VAL A 13 62.27 50.51 5.14
CA VAL A 13 60.96 50.52 5.79
C VAL A 13 60.18 49.36 5.24
N VAL A 14 60.02 48.31 6.06
CA VAL A 14 59.17 47.16 5.73
C VAL A 14 57.73 47.59 6.00
N SER A 15 57.01 47.99 4.93
CA SER A 15 55.55 48.21 4.98
C SER A 15 54.87 46.87 5.14
N ARG A 16 54.35 46.63 6.35
CA ARG A 16 53.43 45.50 6.59
C ARG A 16 52.05 45.86 6.03
N ALA A 17 51.71 45.33 4.88
CA ALA A 17 50.35 45.32 4.36
C ALA A 17 49.50 44.37 5.20
N LEU A 18 48.57 44.89 6.04
CA LEU A 18 47.55 44.10 6.66
C LEU A 18 46.51 43.73 5.58
N ALA A 19 46.54 42.46 5.20
CA ALA A 19 45.43 41.88 4.39
C ALA A 19 44.23 41.62 5.30
N VAL A 20 43.19 42.44 5.23
CA VAL A 20 41.93 42.18 5.87
C VAL A 20 41.18 41.14 5.02
N VAL A 21 41.14 39.93 5.48
CA VAL A 21 40.32 38.87 4.91
C VAL A 21 38.88 39.04 5.38
N ALA A 22 38.05 39.64 4.54
CA ALA A 22 36.60 39.72 4.79
C ALA A 22 35.99 38.32 4.56
N VAL A 23 35.68 37.61 5.65
CA VAL A 23 34.91 36.35 5.60
C VAL A 23 33.44 36.75 5.43
N THR A 24 32.95 36.63 4.20
CA THR A 24 31.50 36.73 3.91
C THR A 24 30.82 35.44 4.33
N LEU A 25 30.09 35.45 5.46
CA LEU A 25 29.15 34.40 5.83
C LEU A 25 27.99 34.43 4.83
N VAL A 26 27.98 33.47 3.88
CA VAL A 26 26.80 33.20 3.07
C VAL A 26 25.87 32.35 3.95
N ALA A 27 24.86 32.99 4.55
CA ALA A 27 23.76 32.32 5.20
C ALA A 27 22.96 31.55 4.11
N ALA A 28 23.23 30.27 3.96
CA ALA A 28 22.40 29.37 3.14
C ALA A 28 21.05 29.23 3.87
N CYS A 29 20.04 29.98 3.42
CA CYS A 29 18.65 29.65 3.76
C CYS A 29 18.36 28.27 3.21
N ALA A 30 18.44 27.24 4.06
CA ALA A 30 17.96 25.91 3.74
C ALA A 30 16.42 26.02 3.59
N GLU A 31 15.94 26.02 2.37
CA GLU A 31 14.52 25.92 2.08
C GLU A 31 14.02 24.61 2.70
N MET A 32 13.10 24.70 3.67
CA MET A 32 12.45 23.52 4.22
C MET A 32 11.70 22.81 3.09
N PRO A 33 11.85 21.47 2.96
CA PRO A 33 11.07 20.74 1.98
C PRO A 33 9.57 20.97 2.22
N PRO A 34 8.75 21.06 1.17
CA PRO A 34 7.31 21.23 1.32
C PRO A 34 6.74 20.12 2.21
N PRO A 35 5.72 20.42 3.02
CA PRO A 35 5.09 19.43 3.87
C PRO A 35 4.61 18.25 3.02
N ALA A 36 4.83 17.04 3.51
CA ALA A 36 4.36 15.83 2.83
C ALA A 36 2.84 15.92 2.60
N PRO A 37 2.34 15.47 1.46
CA PRO A 37 0.90 15.46 1.20
C PRO A 37 0.20 14.65 2.31
N PRO A 38 -1.02 15.05 2.72
CA PRO A 38 -1.77 14.35 3.74
C PRO A 38 -1.94 12.88 3.34
N ALA A 39 -1.79 11.97 4.32
CA ALA A 39 -2.00 10.54 4.09
C ALA A 39 -3.42 10.32 3.52
N PRO A 40 -3.59 9.39 2.57
CA PRO A 40 -4.91 9.09 2.03
C PRO A 40 -5.85 8.63 3.15
N PRO A 41 -7.15 8.96 3.05
CA PRO A 41 -8.11 8.60 4.08
C PRO A 41 -8.22 7.08 4.20
N MET A 42 -8.18 6.59 5.45
CA MET A 42 -8.37 5.16 5.74
C MET A 42 -9.83 4.78 5.58
N ALA A 43 -10.08 3.61 5.00
CA ALA A 43 -11.42 3.04 4.91
C ALA A 43 -11.88 2.51 6.27
N ASP A 44 -13.16 2.68 6.58
CA ASP A 44 -13.84 2.10 7.74
C ASP A 44 -14.72 0.89 7.37
N ARG A 45 -14.91 0.65 6.07
CA ARG A 45 -15.65 -0.49 5.53
C ARG A 45 -15.17 -0.85 4.13
N VAL A 46 -15.20 -2.14 3.83
CA VAL A 46 -15.05 -2.68 2.48
C VAL A 46 -16.38 -3.32 2.07
N VAL A 47 -16.85 -3.09 0.83
CA VAL A 47 -18.04 -3.75 0.29
C VAL A 47 -17.69 -4.38 -1.05
N VAL A 48 -17.97 -5.68 -1.19
CA VAL A 48 -17.83 -6.42 -2.44
C VAL A 48 -19.22 -6.74 -2.98
N HIS A 49 -19.53 -6.23 -4.15
CA HIS A 49 -20.76 -6.57 -4.88
C HIS A 49 -20.41 -7.64 -5.94
N LYS A 50 -20.85 -8.86 -5.70
CA LYS A 50 -20.54 -10.01 -6.56
C LYS A 50 -21.16 -9.87 -7.94
N SER A 51 -22.42 -9.41 -8.02
CA SER A 51 -23.15 -9.22 -9.28
C SER A 51 -22.47 -8.22 -10.22
N THR A 52 -21.89 -7.13 -9.68
CA THR A 52 -21.22 -6.09 -10.47
C THR A 52 -19.71 -6.27 -10.55
N ARG A 53 -19.14 -7.27 -9.90
CA ARG A 53 -17.68 -7.50 -9.81
C ARG A 53 -16.92 -6.27 -9.34
N THR A 54 -17.40 -5.65 -8.25
CA THR A 54 -16.84 -4.39 -7.74
C THR A 54 -16.53 -4.52 -6.26
N LEU A 55 -15.34 -4.03 -5.86
CA LEU A 55 -14.95 -3.81 -4.47
C LEU A 55 -14.89 -2.30 -4.23
N ASN A 56 -15.62 -1.84 -3.24
CA ASN A 56 -15.66 -0.45 -2.81
C ASN A 56 -14.98 -0.30 -1.45
N LEU A 57 -14.11 0.70 -1.32
CA LEU A 57 -13.63 1.21 -0.04
C LEU A 57 -14.53 2.36 0.39
N LEU A 58 -15.03 2.32 1.62
CA LEU A 58 -15.91 3.35 2.16
C LEU A 58 -15.29 4.00 3.39
N ARG A 59 -15.67 5.25 3.63
CA ARG A 59 -15.49 5.96 4.88
C ARG A 59 -16.71 6.83 5.15
N ASP A 60 -17.26 6.75 6.36
CA ASP A 60 -18.46 7.49 6.77
C ASP A 60 -19.60 7.35 5.74
N GLY A 61 -19.80 6.13 5.20
CA GLY A 61 -20.78 5.79 4.19
C GLY A 61 -20.50 6.31 2.77
N LYS A 62 -19.41 7.01 2.54
CA LYS A 62 -19.01 7.53 1.21
C LYS A 62 -17.96 6.62 0.58
N VAL A 63 -18.10 6.39 -0.72
CA VAL A 63 -17.10 5.62 -1.50
C VAL A 63 -15.85 6.46 -1.70
N LEU A 64 -14.71 5.94 -1.20
CA LEU A 64 -13.39 6.52 -1.40
C LEU A 64 -12.77 6.06 -2.72
N ALA A 65 -12.95 4.77 -3.04
CA ALA A 65 -12.40 4.15 -4.25
C ALA A 65 -13.21 2.90 -4.61
N SER A 66 -13.21 2.57 -5.90
CA SER A 66 -13.84 1.37 -6.46
C SER A 66 -12.84 0.63 -7.34
N PHE A 67 -12.86 -0.70 -7.26
CA PHE A 67 -11.95 -1.57 -8.00
C PHE A 67 -12.72 -2.72 -8.64
N PRO A 68 -12.43 -3.08 -9.90
CA PRO A 68 -12.96 -4.30 -10.50
C PRO A 68 -12.33 -5.52 -9.84
N VAL A 69 -13.14 -6.57 -9.64
CA VAL A 69 -12.69 -7.83 -9.03
C VAL A 69 -13.00 -9.04 -9.89
N ALA A 70 -12.19 -10.09 -9.74
CA ALA A 70 -12.55 -11.46 -10.09
C ALA A 70 -12.85 -12.23 -8.81
N LEU A 71 -13.80 -13.14 -8.89
CA LEU A 71 -14.31 -13.92 -7.77
C LEU A 71 -13.96 -15.43 -7.92
N GLY A 72 -14.55 -16.24 -7.06
CA GLY A 72 -14.55 -17.67 -7.22
C GLY A 72 -15.17 -18.09 -8.56
N ARG A 73 -14.69 -19.16 -9.16
CA ARG A 73 -15.09 -19.63 -10.51
C ARG A 73 -16.58 -20.00 -10.66
N ASP A 74 -17.28 -20.23 -9.55
CA ASP A 74 -18.75 -20.37 -9.47
C ASP A 74 -19.31 -19.32 -8.49
N PRO A 75 -19.44 -18.06 -8.90
CA PRO A 75 -19.65 -16.95 -7.97
C PRO A 75 -21.09 -16.80 -7.48
N VAL A 76 -22.04 -17.52 -8.05
CA VAL A 76 -23.48 -17.34 -7.73
C VAL A 76 -23.83 -18.05 -6.42
N GLY A 77 -24.39 -17.30 -5.47
CA GLY A 77 -24.75 -17.79 -4.15
C GLY A 77 -23.56 -17.83 -3.17
N PRO A 78 -23.84 -18.06 -1.87
CA PRO A 78 -22.82 -18.07 -0.84
C PRO A 78 -21.97 -19.34 -0.88
N LYS A 79 -20.71 -19.22 -0.39
CA LYS A 79 -19.84 -20.36 -0.15
C LYS A 79 -20.44 -21.26 0.93
N GLN A 80 -20.43 -22.58 0.70
CA GLN A 80 -21.00 -23.57 1.60
C GLN A 80 -20.01 -24.64 2.03
N ARG A 81 -19.01 -24.95 1.19
CA ARG A 81 -18.03 -26.00 1.45
C ARG A 81 -16.70 -25.71 0.75
N GLU A 82 -15.66 -26.41 1.19
CA GLU A 82 -14.39 -26.40 0.49
C GLU A 82 -14.55 -26.90 -0.96
N GLY A 83 -13.83 -26.28 -1.88
CA GLY A 83 -13.79 -26.67 -3.29
C GLY A 83 -15.04 -26.32 -4.11
N ASP A 84 -16.04 -25.63 -3.55
CA ASP A 84 -17.25 -25.24 -4.31
C ASP A 84 -17.02 -24.07 -5.30
N GLY A 85 -15.83 -23.46 -5.27
CA GLY A 85 -15.49 -22.35 -6.16
C GLY A 85 -16.26 -21.07 -5.88
N LYS A 86 -16.97 -20.98 -4.76
CA LYS A 86 -17.79 -19.83 -4.40
C LYS A 86 -17.06 -18.84 -3.50
N THR A 87 -17.32 -17.55 -3.73
CA THR A 87 -16.93 -16.47 -2.80
C THR A 87 -18.03 -16.36 -1.73
N PRO A 88 -17.69 -16.32 -0.42
CA PRO A 88 -18.68 -16.22 0.64
C PRO A 88 -19.53 -14.96 0.52
N GLU A 89 -20.72 -14.99 1.09
CA GLU A 89 -21.63 -13.85 1.26
C GLU A 89 -21.89 -13.65 2.75
N GLY A 90 -21.80 -12.41 3.21
CA GLY A 90 -21.96 -12.08 4.62
C GLY A 90 -21.13 -10.87 5.04
N VAL A 91 -21.09 -10.67 6.35
CA VAL A 91 -20.27 -9.61 6.97
C VAL A 91 -19.14 -10.25 7.76
N TYR A 92 -17.94 -10.00 7.34
CA TYR A 92 -16.70 -10.51 7.92
C TYR A 92 -15.79 -9.35 8.35
N ARG A 93 -14.54 -9.65 8.68
CA ARG A 93 -13.49 -8.67 8.95
C ARG A 93 -12.25 -8.98 8.16
N ILE A 94 -11.50 -7.95 7.82
CA ILE A 94 -10.09 -8.10 7.46
C ILE A 94 -9.31 -8.26 8.76
N ASP A 95 -8.94 -9.46 9.12
CA ASP A 95 -8.36 -9.75 10.44
C ASP A 95 -6.83 -9.72 10.46
N TYR A 96 -6.19 -9.99 9.32
CA TYR A 96 -4.75 -9.76 9.17
C TYR A 96 -4.35 -9.55 7.71
N LYS A 97 -3.14 -9.03 7.52
CA LYS A 97 -2.54 -8.78 6.20
C LYS A 97 -1.24 -9.57 6.04
N SER A 98 -0.97 -10.08 4.83
CA SER A 98 0.24 -10.83 4.50
C SER A 98 0.97 -10.23 3.30
N MET A 99 2.23 -9.83 3.51
CA MET A 99 3.16 -9.44 2.45
C MET A 99 3.83 -10.65 1.79
N GLN A 100 3.78 -11.82 2.41
CA GLN A 100 4.39 -13.06 1.91
C GLN A 100 3.42 -13.88 1.05
N SER A 101 2.62 -13.19 0.26
CA SER A 101 1.67 -13.80 -0.65
C SER A 101 2.30 -14.08 -2.01
N ARG A 102 1.89 -15.18 -2.66
CA ARG A 102 2.18 -15.43 -4.08
C ARG A 102 1.41 -14.47 -5.01
N TYR A 103 0.49 -13.70 -4.46
CA TYR A 103 -0.43 -12.79 -5.14
C TYR A 103 -0.19 -11.34 -4.72
N THR A 104 1.04 -10.86 -4.79
CA THR A 104 1.52 -9.52 -4.47
C THR A 104 1.31 -9.14 -3.01
N ARG A 105 0.08 -8.97 -2.56
CA ARG A 105 -0.35 -8.74 -1.17
C ARG A 105 -1.69 -9.42 -0.95
N ALA A 106 -1.98 -9.78 0.30
CA ALA A 106 -3.23 -10.43 0.63
C ALA A 106 -3.77 -9.92 1.97
N LEU A 107 -5.06 -9.60 2.00
CA LEU A 107 -5.82 -9.26 3.19
C LEU A 107 -6.75 -10.43 3.50
N HIS A 108 -6.61 -11.06 4.66
CA HIS A 108 -7.42 -12.20 5.04
C HIS A 108 -8.83 -11.78 5.45
N VAL A 109 -9.82 -12.52 4.97
CA VAL A 109 -11.23 -12.38 5.34
C VAL A 109 -11.56 -13.42 6.40
N SER A 110 -12.17 -13.03 7.51
CA SER A 110 -12.46 -13.88 8.67
C SER A 110 -13.54 -14.95 8.40
N TYR A 111 -13.58 -15.49 7.18
CA TYR A 111 -14.39 -16.64 6.80
C TYR A 111 -13.64 -17.95 7.17
N PRO A 112 -14.32 -18.99 7.65
CA PRO A 112 -15.74 -19.07 8.00
C PRO A 112 -16.05 -18.45 9.37
N ASP A 113 -17.18 -17.77 9.50
CA ASP A 113 -17.72 -17.35 10.78
C ASP A 113 -18.47 -18.51 11.49
N ASP A 114 -19.11 -18.25 12.65
CA ASP A 114 -19.83 -19.28 13.39
C ASP A 114 -21.08 -19.77 12.65
N ASN A 115 -21.73 -18.90 11.86
CA ASN A 115 -22.89 -19.28 11.05
C ASN A 115 -22.46 -20.17 9.88
N ASP A 116 -21.33 -19.84 9.25
CA ASP A 116 -20.78 -20.65 8.16
C ASP A 116 -20.40 -22.03 8.67
N ARG A 117 -19.75 -22.10 9.82
CA ARG A 117 -19.39 -23.38 10.48
C ARG A 117 -20.62 -24.20 10.84
N ALA A 118 -21.64 -23.57 11.40
CA ALA A 118 -22.90 -24.26 11.76
C ALA A 118 -23.61 -24.81 10.53
N ARG A 119 -23.66 -24.05 9.42
CA ARG A 119 -24.24 -24.52 8.16
C ARG A 119 -23.47 -25.71 7.57
N ALA A 120 -22.15 -25.62 7.54
CA ALA A 120 -21.29 -26.69 7.04
C ALA A 120 -21.42 -27.97 7.89
N GLN A 121 -21.46 -27.82 9.21
CA GLN A 121 -21.69 -28.93 10.14
C GLN A 121 -23.05 -29.61 9.90
N ALA A 122 -24.12 -28.83 9.71
CA ALA A 122 -25.46 -29.38 9.41
C ALA A 122 -25.49 -30.18 8.09
N MET A 123 -24.63 -29.83 7.15
CA MET A 123 -24.46 -30.54 5.87
C MET A 123 -23.39 -31.64 5.91
N ASN A 124 -22.71 -31.81 7.04
CA ASN A 124 -21.58 -32.73 7.23
C ASN A 124 -20.47 -32.51 6.17
N VAL A 125 -20.08 -31.26 5.95
CA VAL A 125 -19.02 -30.85 5.03
C VAL A 125 -18.04 -29.91 5.72
N ASP A 126 -16.82 -29.79 5.16
CA ASP A 126 -15.84 -28.77 5.55
C ASP A 126 -16.23 -27.42 4.89
N PRO A 127 -16.38 -26.32 5.64
CA PRO A 127 -16.66 -25.02 5.07
C PRO A 127 -15.49 -24.50 4.22
N GLY A 128 -14.28 -25.02 4.40
CA GLY A 128 -13.04 -24.48 3.88
C GLY A 128 -12.62 -23.23 4.67
N GLY A 129 -11.76 -22.43 4.05
CA GLY A 129 -11.20 -21.21 4.64
C GLY A 129 -10.25 -20.53 3.70
N ALA A 130 -9.26 -19.80 4.26
CA ALA A 130 -8.23 -19.11 3.49
C ALA A 130 -8.81 -18.21 2.37
N ILE A 131 -9.84 -17.46 2.70
CA ILE A 131 -10.42 -16.45 1.80
C ILE A 131 -9.65 -15.13 1.99
N PHE A 132 -9.19 -14.57 0.86
CA PHE A 132 -8.43 -13.34 0.85
C PHE A 132 -8.95 -12.36 -0.20
N VAL A 133 -8.75 -11.08 0.05
CA VAL A 133 -8.65 -10.06 -1.00
C VAL A 133 -7.17 -9.99 -1.39
N HIS A 134 -6.83 -10.24 -2.65
CA HIS A 134 -5.44 -10.35 -3.08
C HIS A 134 -5.21 -9.83 -4.51
N GLY A 135 -3.96 -9.55 -4.85
CA GLY A 135 -3.55 -9.18 -6.20
C GLY A 135 -3.49 -10.35 -7.17
N LEU A 136 -2.94 -10.12 -8.33
CA LEU A 136 -2.54 -11.15 -9.29
C LEU A 136 -1.28 -11.88 -8.82
N PRO A 137 -0.95 -13.03 -9.39
CA PRO A 137 0.35 -13.66 -9.20
C PRO A 137 1.52 -12.69 -9.41
N ASN A 138 2.57 -12.85 -8.62
CA ASN A 138 3.69 -11.90 -8.55
C ASN A 138 4.38 -11.67 -9.91
N GLU A 139 4.39 -12.67 -10.77
CA GLU A 139 4.98 -12.62 -12.11
C GLU A 139 4.32 -11.61 -13.06
N TYR A 140 3.09 -11.18 -12.78
CA TYR A 140 2.41 -10.17 -13.62
C TYR A 140 2.91 -8.74 -13.39
N GLY A 141 3.66 -8.48 -12.32
CA GLY A 141 4.15 -7.13 -12.00
C GLY A 141 3.03 -6.14 -11.63
N PRO A 142 3.32 -4.83 -11.64
CA PRO A 142 2.40 -3.79 -11.18
C PRO A 142 1.39 -3.42 -12.27
N VAL A 143 0.40 -4.29 -12.50
CA VAL A 143 -0.66 -4.07 -13.51
C VAL A 143 -2.04 -4.15 -12.85
N ASP A 144 -2.96 -3.36 -13.42
CA ASP A 144 -4.40 -3.49 -13.20
C ASP A 144 -5.03 -3.84 -14.55
N PRO A 145 -5.41 -5.09 -14.77
CA PRO A 145 -6.07 -5.48 -16.01
C PRO A 145 -7.43 -4.76 -16.16
N PRO A 146 -7.97 -4.67 -17.40
CA PRO A 146 -9.34 -4.24 -17.62
C PRO A 146 -10.32 -5.17 -16.88
N PRO A 147 -11.63 -4.84 -16.82
CA PRO A 147 -12.63 -5.70 -16.18
C PRO A 147 -12.42 -7.16 -16.55
N TRP A 148 -12.41 -8.01 -15.53
CA TRP A 148 -12.08 -9.43 -15.66
C TRP A 148 -12.96 -10.11 -16.70
N SER A 149 -12.37 -10.87 -17.60
CA SER A 149 -13.11 -11.67 -18.59
C SER A 149 -13.75 -12.90 -17.95
N ARG A 150 -13.28 -13.32 -16.76
CA ARG A 150 -13.80 -14.48 -16.03
C ARG A 150 -13.39 -14.44 -14.55
N ASP A 151 -14.21 -15.07 -13.72
CA ASP A 151 -13.86 -15.44 -12.35
C ASP A 151 -12.95 -16.68 -12.38
N TRP A 152 -11.89 -16.67 -11.55
CA TRP A 152 -10.83 -17.67 -11.66
C TRP A 152 -10.32 -18.22 -10.33
N THR A 153 -10.75 -17.65 -9.20
CA THR A 153 -10.28 -18.05 -7.88
C THR A 153 -11.08 -19.25 -7.34
N GLU A 154 -10.62 -19.82 -6.23
CA GLU A 154 -11.35 -20.85 -5.50
C GLU A 154 -12.30 -20.28 -4.44
N GLY A 155 -12.56 -18.97 -4.49
CA GLY A 155 -13.42 -18.25 -3.56
C GLY A 155 -12.86 -16.92 -3.07
N CYS A 156 -11.59 -16.62 -3.32
CA CYS A 156 -10.99 -15.33 -3.01
C CYS A 156 -11.54 -14.21 -3.88
N VAL A 157 -11.30 -12.98 -3.46
CA VAL A 157 -11.57 -11.75 -4.22
C VAL A 157 -10.25 -11.25 -4.80
N SER A 158 -10.06 -11.37 -6.10
CA SER A 158 -8.84 -10.93 -6.78
C SER A 158 -9.01 -9.57 -7.41
N VAL A 159 -8.03 -8.70 -7.21
CA VAL A 159 -7.91 -7.36 -7.83
C VAL A 159 -6.61 -7.25 -8.62
N GLY A 160 -6.39 -6.14 -9.31
CA GLY A 160 -5.10 -5.88 -9.95
C GLY A 160 -3.98 -5.60 -8.95
N ASN A 161 -2.72 -5.68 -9.39
CA ASN A 161 -1.55 -5.53 -8.50
C ASN A 161 -1.33 -4.08 -8.05
N VAL A 162 -1.75 -3.10 -8.82
CA VAL A 162 -1.75 -1.69 -8.38
C VAL A 162 -2.90 -1.44 -7.40
N ALA A 163 -4.07 -2.02 -7.67
CA ALA A 163 -5.26 -1.91 -6.82
C ALA A 163 -5.01 -2.50 -5.43
N ILE A 164 -4.41 -3.71 -5.32
CA ILE A 164 -4.19 -4.34 -4.02
C ILE A 164 -3.22 -3.54 -3.13
N VAL A 165 -2.26 -2.82 -3.70
CA VAL A 165 -1.39 -1.94 -2.93
C VAL A 165 -2.19 -0.78 -2.32
N LYS A 166 -3.07 -0.15 -3.10
CA LYS A 166 -3.95 0.93 -2.61
C LYS A 166 -4.92 0.43 -1.53
N ILE A 167 -5.52 -0.74 -1.74
CA ILE A 167 -6.40 -1.37 -0.75
C ILE A 167 -5.64 -1.68 0.54
N TRP A 168 -4.44 -2.24 0.43
CA TRP A 168 -3.58 -2.54 1.56
C TRP A 168 -3.26 -1.31 2.41
N ASP A 169 -2.94 -0.20 1.76
CA ASP A 169 -2.56 1.04 2.44
C ASP A 169 -3.79 1.72 3.08
N ALA A 170 -4.98 1.57 2.50
CA ALA A 170 -6.20 2.23 2.94
C ALA A 170 -7.05 1.42 3.95
N VAL A 171 -6.84 0.10 4.07
CA VAL A 171 -7.67 -0.79 4.89
C VAL A 171 -6.91 -1.25 6.13
N PRO A 172 -7.23 -0.78 7.35
CA PRO A 172 -6.66 -1.30 8.60
C PRO A 172 -7.10 -2.73 8.90
N ASP A 173 -6.32 -3.45 9.73
CA ASP A 173 -6.78 -4.70 10.32
C ASP A 173 -7.99 -4.43 11.22
N GLY A 174 -8.93 -5.35 11.25
CA GLY A 174 -10.22 -5.20 11.93
C GLY A 174 -11.31 -4.54 11.10
N THR A 175 -11.01 -3.97 9.91
CA THR A 175 -12.01 -3.34 9.05
C THR A 175 -13.09 -4.33 8.64
N PRO A 176 -14.39 -3.99 8.81
CA PRO A 176 -15.48 -4.79 8.30
C PRO A 176 -15.43 -4.93 6.77
N ILE A 177 -15.67 -6.14 6.29
CA ILE A 177 -15.87 -6.44 4.86
C ILE A 177 -17.23 -7.10 4.68
N GLU A 178 -18.08 -6.51 3.87
CA GLU A 178 -19.37 -7.02 3.49
C GLU A 178 -19.32 -7.55 2.06
N ILE A 179 -19.74 -8.78 1.85
CA ILE A 179 -19.78 -9.43 0.53
C ILE A 179 -21.23 -9.74 0.22
N THR A 180 -21.76 -9.07 -0.80
CA THR A 180 -23.16 -9.14 -1.22
C THR A 180 -23.30 -9.85 -2.57
N PRO A 181 -24.47 -10.41 -2.88
CA PRO A 181 -24.77 -10.99 -4.20
C PRO A 181 -24.48 -10.10 -5.40
#